data_f06329fe1e6f02e6b8c42f91378739b4
#
_entry.id   f06329fe1e6f02e6b8c42f91378739b4
#
_cell.length_a   1.000
_cell.length_b   1.000
_cell.length_c   1.000
_cell.angle_alpha   90.00
_cell.angle_beta   90.00
_cell.angle_gamma   90.00
#
_symmetry.space_group_name_H-M   'P 1'
#
loop_
_entity.id
_entity.type
_entity.pdbx_description
1 polymer ?
#
loop_
_entity_poly.entity_id
_entity_poly.type
_entity_poly.pdbx_seq_one_letter_code
_entity_poly.pdbx_strand_id
1 'polypeptide(L)'
;MQVTSLAMGAVPVPERQSSPERAANSGRFDPSLAVPLTWFDRPTLDVAQALLGMILVSVVDGELVAGVLVEVEAYGGPDDPASHAARYRNGPVQAMWGPPGHAYVYRAYGVYPCCNVVTEPEGRAGAVLLRGAAPLVGLEVMRARRQAMRPGQRLLPDERLASGPGALAIAFGIGLEHNGIPLDRPPVWLQPGGTPERVVSTPRIGISRGQHLLWRFVVADHPAVSRRGHVE
;
A
#
# COMPACT_ATOMS: atom_id res chain seq x y z
N MET A 1 -6.21 -61.37 11.10
CA MET A 1 -6.88 -60.12 10.77
C MET A 1 -5.84 -59.16 10.21
N GLN A 2 -5.78 -59.03 8.91
CA GLN A 2 -4.89 -58.10 8.24
C GLN A 2 -5.60 -56.76 8.05
N VAL A 3 -5.02 -55.68 8.55
CA VAL A 3 -5.52 -54.30 8.35
C VAL A 3 -4.89 -53.76 7.10
N THR A 4 -5.66 -53.60 6.04
CA THR A 4 -5.24 -53.01 4.77
C THR A 4 -5.22 -51.48 4.92
N SER A 5 -4.04 -50.86 4.89
CA SER A 5 -3.86 -49.42 4.85
C SER A 5 -4.20 -48.88 3.45
N LEU A 6 -5.27 -48.11 3.36
CA LEU A 6 -5.60 -47.34 2.15
C LEU A 6 -4.73 -46.09 2.10
N ALA A 7 -3.80 -46.06 1.16
CA ALA A 7 -3.03 -44.86 0.82
C ALA A 7 -3.98 -43.83 0.15
N MET A 8 -4.22 -42.69 0.79
CA MET A 8 -4.91 -41.55 0.19
C MET A 8 -3.97 -40.95 -0.88
N GLY A 9 -4.33 -41.10 -2.15
CA GLY A 9 -3.66 -40.46 -3.27
C GLY A 9 -3.73 -38.94 -3.15
N ALA A 10 -2.59 -38.27 -3.23
CA ALA A 10 -2.52 -36.82 -3.32
C ALA A 10 -3.27 -36.34 -4.58
N VAL A 11 -4.27 -35.47 -4.41
CA VAL A 11 -4.95 -34.79 -5.50
C VAL A 11 -3.93 -33.86 -6.17
N PRO A 12 -3.66 -33.98 -7.48
CA PRO A 12 -2.73 -33.07 -8.14
C PRO A 12 -3.29 -31.65 -8.11
N VAL A 13 -2.52 -30.70 -7.58
CA VAL A 13 -2.80 -29.27 -7.67
C VAL A 13 -2.69 -28.91 -9.15
N PRO A 14 -3.74 -28.35 -9.78
CA PRO A 14 -3.66 -27.97 -11.20
C PRO A 14 -2.56 -26.90 -11.36
N GLU A 15 -1.61 -27.15 -12.28
CA GLU A 15 -0.65 -26.15 -12.74
C GLU A 15 -1.43 -24.92 -13.22
N ARG A 16 -1.27 -23.79 -12.52
CA ARG A 16 -1.87 -22.52 -12.92
C ARG A 16 -1.21 -22.07 -14.22
N GLN A 17 -1.91 -22.22 -15.33
CA GLN A 17 -1.49 -21.66 -16.61
C GLN A 17 -1.34 -20.14 -16.45
N SER A 18 -0.19 -19.61 -16.87
CA SER A 18 0.05 -18.16 -16.89
C SER A 18 -0.93 -17.51 -17.87
N SER A 19 -1.78 -16.61 -17.39
CA SER A 19 -2.68 -15.85 -18.25
C SER A 19 -1.86 -14.99 -19.24
N PRO A 20 -2.36 -14.75 -20.48
CA PRO A 20 -1.68 -13.91 -21.47
C PRO A 20 -1.35 -12.49 -20.94
N GLU A 21 -2.18 -11.92 -20.05
CA GLU A 21 -1.94 -10.66 -19.40
C GLU A 21 -0.71 -10.67 -18.49
N ARG A 22 -0.40 -11.81 -17.86
CA ARG A 22 0.76 -11.96 -16.99
C ARG A 22 2.06 -11.92 -17.78
N ALA A 23 2.09 -12.55 -18.96
CA ALA A 23 3.24 -12.53 -19.86
C ALA A 23 3.47 -11.13 -20.47
N ALA A 24 2.40 -10.43 -20.86
CA ALA A 24 2.45 -9.09 -21.44
C ALA A 24 2.93 -8.01 -20.44
N ASN A 25 2.72 -8.22 -19.13
CA ASN A 25 3.05 -7.25 -18.09
C ASN A 25 4.38 -7.56 -17.38
N SER A 26 5.02 -8.70 -17.63
CA SER A 26 6.23 -9.13 -16.91
C SER A 26 7.42 -8.17 -17.05
N GLY A 27 7.58 -7.50 -18.20
CA GLY A 27 8.61 -6.49 -18.41
C GLY A 27 8.30 -5.10 -17.86
N ARG A 28 7.00 -4.77 -17.68
CA ARG A 28 6.56 -3.46 -17.18
C ARG A 28 6.61 -3.35 -15.66
N PHE A 29 6.41 -4.46 -14.96
CA PHE A 29 6.39 -4.54 -13.50
C PHE A 29 7.47 -5.51 -13.00
N ASP A 30 8.70 -5.27 -13.46
CA ASP A 30 9.88 -6.04 -13.06
C ASP A 30 10.45 -5.48 -11.75
N PRO A 31 10.75 -6.33 -10.75
CA PRO A 31 11.39 -5.90 -9.50
C PRO A 31 12.73 -5.17 -9.69
N SER A 32 13.43 -5.39 -10.81
CA SER A 32 14.67 -4.65 -11.13
C SER A 32 14.42 -3.15 -11.38
N LEU A 33 13.16 -2.76 -11.62
CA LEU A 33 12.75 -1.35 -11.77
C LEU A 33 12.43 -0.70 -10.41
N ALA A 34 12.49 -1.44 -9.31
CA ALA A 34 12.20 -0.92 -7.99
C ALA A 34 13.18 0.19 -7.60
N VAL A 35 12.68 1.22 -6.93
CA VAL A 35 13.57 2.23 -6.35
C VAL A 35 14.37 1.63 -5.20
N PRO A 36 15.67 1.96 -5.07
CA PRO A 36 16.49 1.44 -3.98
C PRO A 36 15.99 1.96 -2.63
N LEU A 37 16.18 1.18 -1.55
CA LEU A 37 15.74 1.57 -0.20
C LEU A 37 16.32 2.92 0.25
N THR A 38 17.54 3.25 -0.19
CA THR A 38 18.19 4.53 0.09
C THR A 38 17.45 5.74 -0.49
N TRP A 39 16.56 5.52 -1.48
CA TRP A 39 15.71 6.57 -2.04
C TRP A 39 14.74 7.14 -0.99
N PHE A 40 14.38 6.35 0.01
CA PHE A 40 13.47 6.72 1.10
C PHE A 40 14.18 7.37 2.30
N ASP A 41 15.53 7.34 2.33
CA ASP A 41 16.35 7.98 3.36
C ASP A 41 16.39 9.50 3.16
N ARG A 42 15.24 10.14 3.32
CA ARG A 42 15.00 11.58 3.11
C ARG A 42 13.91 12.07 4.05
N PRO A 43 13.76 13.41 4.21
CA PRO A 43 12.65 13.99 4.96
C PRO A 43 11.30 13.44 4.52
N THR A 44 10.48 13.07 5.49
CA THR A 44 9.17 12.41 5.27
C THR A 44 8.28 13.19 4.29
N LEU A 45 8.27 14.52 4.36
CA LEU A 45 7.45 15.36 3.48
C LEU A 45 7.92 15.31 2.02
N ASP A 46 9.24 15.26 1.80
CA ASP A 46 9.83 15.17 0.47
C ASP A 46 9.49 13.82 -0.19
N VAL A 47 9.60 12.73 0.60
CA VAL A 47 9.21 11.40 0.15
C VAL A 47 7.71 11.35 -0.17
N ALA A 48 6.87 11.93 0.69
CA ALA A 48 5.42 11.91 0.49
C ALA A 48 5.02 12.56 -0.84
N GLN A 49 5.58 13.72 -1.16
CA GLN A 49 5.29 14.38 -2.44
C GLN A 49 5.83 13.59 -3.63
N ALA A 50 7.05 13.05 -3.52
CA ALA A 50 7.71 12.31 -4.58
C ALA A 50 7.10 10.91 -4.83
N LEU A 51 6.31 10.36 -3.89
CA LEU A 51 5.56 9.12 -4.06
C LEU A 51 4.35 9.26 -5.00
N LEU A 52 3.81 10.45 -5.16
CA LEU A 52 2.69 10.65 -6.09
C LEU A 52 3.16 10.43 -7.54
N GLY A 53 2.41 9.63 -8.27
CA GLY A 53 2.75 9.21 -9.62
C GLY A 53 3.66 7.98 -9.70
N MET A 54 4.26 7.53 -8.58
CA MET A 54 4.97 6.25 -8.54
C MET A 54 3.99 5.08 -8.62
N ILE A 55 4.48 3.94 -9.06
CA ILE A 55 3.70 2.71 -9.20
C ILE A 55 3.98 1.82 -7.99
N LEU A 56 2.93 1.50 -7.24
CA LEU A 56 2.94 0.43 -6.26
C LEU A 56 2.63 -0.89 -6.98
N VAL A 57 3.44 -1.91 -6.75
CA VAL A 57 3.26 -3.24 -7.31
C VAL A 57 3.20 -4.26 -6.20
N SER A 58 2.34 -5.24 -6.32
CA SER A 58 2.31 -6.41 -5.43
C SER A 58 2.13 -7.71 -6.20
N VAL A 59 2.82 -8.76 -5.74
CA VAL A 59 2.62 -10.15 -6.17
C VAL A 59 2.35 -10.97 -4.94
N VAL A 60 1.09 -11.02 -4.54
CA VAL A 60 0.62 -11.72 -3.33
C VAL A 60 -0.31 -12.85 -3.76
N ASP A 61 -0.13 -14.04 -3.19
CA ASP A 61 -0.82 -15.28 -3.57
C ASP A 61 -0.65 -15.63 -5.06
N GLY A 62 0.47 -15.20 -5.64
CA GLY A 62 0.75 -15.38 -7.05
C GLY A 62 0.01 -14.43 -7.98
N GLU A 63 -0.76 -13.47 -7.48
CA GLU A 63 -1.53 -12.52 -8.28
C GLU A 63 -0.83 -11.17 -8.37
N LEU A 64 -0.58 -10.71 -9.60
CA LEU A 64 0.00 -9.40 -9.88
C LEU A 64 -1.05 -8.31 -9.81
N VAL A 65 -0.78 -7.30 -9.00
CA VAL A 65 -1.59 -6.08 -8.88
C VAL A 65 -0.67 -4.87 -8.97
N ALA A 66 -1.03 -3.87 -9.75
CA ALA A 66 -0.28 -2.62 -9.83
C ALA A 66 -1.21 -1.40 -9.94
N GLY A 67 -0.76 -0.24 -9.43
CA GLY A 67 -1.50 1.01 -9.52
C GLY A 67 -0.62 2.22 -9.25
N VAL A 68 -1.00 3.36 -9.83
CA VAL A 68 -0.31 4.65 -9.64
C VAL A 68 -0.78 5.29 -8.35
N LEU A 69 0.14 5.66 -7.47
CA LEU A 69 -0.16 6.38 -6.24
C LEU A 69 -0.69 7.79 -6.55
N VAL A 70 -1.86 8.10 -6.02
CA VAL A 70 -2.56 9.39 -6.23
C VAL A 70 -2.91 10.11 -4.94
N GLU A 71 -2.74 9.44 -3.78
CA GLU A 71 -3.03 10.00 -2.47
C GLU A 71 -2.12 9.37 -1.41
N VAL A 72 -1.48 10.22 -0.60
CA VAL A 72 -0.64 9.82 0.52
C VAL A 72 -0.78 10.80 1.69
N GLU A 73 -0.37 10.36 2.90
CA GLU A 73 -0.25 11.23 4.07
C GLU A 73 1.10 11.03 4.74
N ALA A 74 1.77 12.14 5.05
CA ALA A 74 3.01 12.12 5.82
C ALA A 74 2.72 12.10 7.33
N TYR A 75 3.47 11.28 8.05
CA TYR A 75 3.47 11.18 9.51
C TYR A 75 4.90 11.27 10.02
N GLY A 76 5.17 12.31 10.79
CA GLY A 76 6.49 12.54 11.37
C GLY A 76 6.77 11.68 12.58
N GLY A 77 7.87 12.03 13.28
CA GLY A 77 8.28 11.42 14.53
C GLY A 77 7.41 11.79 15.73
N PRO A 78 8.02 11.75 16.93
CA PRO A 78 7.32 12.05 18.19
C PRO A 78 6.70 13.46 18.27
N ASP A 79 7.23 14.40 17.52
CA ASP A 79 6.76 15.80 17.49
C ASP A 79 5.52 16.00 16.62
N ASP A 80 5.12 15.01 15.80
CA ASP A 80 3.86 15.03 15.07
C ASP A 80 2.73 14.47 15.96
N PRO A 81 1.81 15.32 16.46
CA PRO A 81 0.79 14.88 17.41
C PRO A 81 -0.24 13.89 16.83
N ALA A 82 -0.28 13.73 15.50
CA ALA A 82 -1.11 12.74 14.81
C ALA A 82 -0.38 11.42 14.54
N SER A 83 0.95 11.40 14.66
CA SER A 83 1.74 10.20 14.43
C SER A 83 1.56 9.14 15.53
N HIS A 84 1.60 7.88 15.12
CA HIS A 84 1.71 6.77 16.08
C HIS A 84 3.00 6.86 16.90
N ALA A 85 4.08 7.38 16.33
CA ALA A 85 5.36 7.58 16.99
C ALA A 85 5.27 8.55 18.19
N ALA A 86 4.30 9.49 18.20
CA ALA A 86 4.05 10.37 19.33
C ALA A 86 3.42 9.67 20.54
N ARG A 87 2.80 8.50 20.34
CA ARG A 87 1.99 7.83 21.38
C ARG A 87 2.53 6.46 21.77
N TYR A 88 3.14 5.75 20.84
CA TYR A 88 3.52 4.34 21.01
C TYR A 88 4.99 4.14 20.66
N ARG A 89 5.67 3.28 21.42
CA ARG A 89 7.06 2.89 21.18
C ARG A 89 7.23 1.41 20.90
N ASN A 90 6.20 0.60 21.18
CA ASN A 90 6.25 -0.86 21.12
C ASN A 90 5.22 -1.42 20.14
N GLY A 91 5.44 -2.64 19.70
CA GLY A 91 4.57 -3.32 18.74
C GLY A 91 4.86 -2.92 17.29
N PRO A 92 3.88 -3.04 16.38
CA PRO A 92 4.08 -2.78 14.95
C PRO A 92 4.67 -1.40 14.62
N VAL A 93 4.40 -0.40 15.46
CA VAL A 93 4.89 0.98 15.31
C VAL A 93 6.42 1.08 15.37
N GLN A 94 7.11 0.12 15.97
CA GLN A 94 8.58 0.08 15.99
C GLN A 94 9.19 0.15 14.59
N ALA A 95 8.47 -0.35 13.58
CA ALA A 95 8.91 -0.25 12.20
C ALA A 95 9.17 1.20 11.74
N MET A 96 8.50 2.20 12.33
CA MET A 96 8.71 3.62 11.98
C MET A 96 10.12 4.14 12.34
N TRP A 97 10.85 3.47 13.24
CA TRP A 97 12.25 3.78 13.58
C TRP A 97 13.25 2.84 12.88
N GLY A 98 12.74 1.92 12.10
CA GLY A 98 13.55 0.98 11.32
C GLY A 98 14.19 1.62 10.09
N PRO A 99 14.83 0.81 9.26
CA PRO A 99 15.48 1.30 8.05
C PRO A 99 14.46 1.86 7.06
N PRO A 100 14.83 2.94 6.32
CA PRO A 100 13.95 3.55 5.30
C PRO A 100 13.60 2.56 4.19
N GLY A 101 12.46 2.80 3.52
CA GLY A 101 11.98 1.96 2.43
C GLY A 101 11.36 0.64 2.87
N HIS A 102 11.19 0.41 4.18
CA HIS A 102 10.48 -0.77 4.69
C HIS A 102 9.00 -0.45 4.94
N ALA A 103 8.17 -1.47 4.84
CA ALA A 103 6.75 -1.34 5.12
C ALA A 103 6.49 -1.21 6.62
N TYR A 104 5.66 -0.25 7.00
CA TYR A 104 5.01 -0.23 8.29
C TYR A 104 3.52 -0.51 8.11
N VAL A 105 3.08 -1.70 8.51
CA VAL A 105 1.69 -2.13 8.35
C VAL A 105 1.05 -2.29 9.73
N TYR A 106 -0.11 -1.66 9.90
CA TYR A 106 -0.91 -1.76 11.11
C TYR A 106 -2.39 -1.95 10.78
N ARG A 107 -3.19 -2.29 11.79
CA ARG A 107 -4.64 -2.46 11.63
C ARG A 107 -5.39 -1.26 12.19
N ALA A 108 -5.98 -0.47 11.30
CA ALA A 108 -6.86 0.62 11.70
C ALA A 108 -8.22 0.08 12.18
N TYR A 109 -8.72 0.64 13.28
CA TYR A 109 -9.98 0.23 13.91
C TYR A 109 -10.09 -1.27 14.19
N GLY A 110 -8.98 -1.97 14.35
CA GLY A 110 -8.94 -3.42 14.54
C GLY A 110 -9.33 -4.26 13.31
N VAL A 111 -9.68 -3.64 12.17
CA VAL A 111 -10.24 -4.32 11.00
C VAL A 111 -9.39 -4.15 9.75
N TYR A 112 -9.04 -2.91 9.39
CA TYR A 112 -8.48 -2.58 8.08
C TYR A 112 -6.94 -2.48 8.13
N PRO A 113 -6.20 -3.26 7.34
CA PRO A 113 -4.76 -3.04 7.21
C PRO A 113 -4.49 -1.68 6.56
N CYS A 114 -3.44 -1.00 7.02
CA CYS A 114 -2.96 0.25 6.47
C CYS A 114 -1.46 0.12 6.24
N CYS A 115 -1.02 0.38 5.03
CA CYS A 115 0.36 0.28 4.61
C CYS A 115 1.02 1.65 4.55
N ASN A 116 2.18 1.77 5.20
CA ASN A 116 3.05 2.94 5.12
C ASN A 116 4.41 2.51 4.60
N VAL A 117 5.15 3.45 4.02
CA VAL A 117 6.58 3.31 3.76
C VAL A 117 7.36 4.12 4.79
N VAL A 118 8.34 3.51 5.44
CA VAL A 118 9.24 4.15 6.42
C VAL A 118 10.19 5.10 5.69
N THR A 119 10.42 6.25 6.28
CA THR A 119 11.29 7.31 5.77
C THR A 119 12.25 7.77 6.85
N GLU A 120 13.09 8.76 6.57
CA GLU A 120 14.12 9.26 7.48
C GLU A 120 15.23 8.23 7.74
N PRO A 121 16.39 8.63 8.25
CA PRO A 121 17.43 7.70 8.66
C PRO A 121 16.97 6.74 9.75
N GLU A 122 17.49 5.53 9.76
CA GLU A 122 17.21 4.55 10.82
C GLU A 122 17.44 5.15 12.22
N GLY A 123 16.52 4.88 13.12
CA GLY A 123 16.48 5.47 14.45
C GLY A 123 15.70 6.79 14.56
N ARG A 124 15.32 7.39 13.44
CA ARG A 124 14.42 8.55 13.35
C ARG A 124 13.08 8.16 12.79
N ALA A 125 12.02 8.33 13.55
CA ALA A 125 10.70 7.91 13.10
C ALA A 125 10.14 8.85 12.03
N GLY A 126 9.65 8.25 10.96
CA GLY A 126 8.92 8.91 9.90
C GLY A 126 8.28 7.87 8.98
N ALA A 127 7.08 8.13 8.48
CA ALA A 127 6.42 7.24 7.52
C ALA A 127 5.43 7.98 6.65
N VAL A 128 5.19 7.43 5.44
CA VAL A 128 4.17 7.91 4.52
C VAL A 128 3.10 6.85 4.35
N LEU A 129 1.86 7.16 4.76
CA LEU A 129 0.70 6.31 4.58
C LEU A 129 0.25 6.33 3.11
N LEU A 130 0.19 5.16 2.48
CA LEU A 130 -0.34 4.99 1.13
C LEU A 130 -1.88 4.94 1.21
N ARG A 131 -2.54 5.93 0.61
CA ARG A 131 -4.00 6.11 0.78
C ARG A 131 -4.81 5.82 -0.46
N GLY A 132 -4.30 6.10 -1.62
CA GLY A 132 -5.04 5.93 -2.87
C GLY A 132 -4.13 5.60 -4.04
N ALA A 133 -4.56 4.64 -4.84
CA ALA A 133 -3.90 4.28 -6.09
C ALA A 133 -4.93 4.15 -7.22
N ALA A 134 -4.57 4.65 -8.40
CA ALA A 134 -5.30 4.41 -9.64
C ALA A 134 -4.90 3.03 -10.17
N PRO A 135 -5.84 2.07 -10.28
CA PRO A 135 -5.52 0.73 -10.75
C PRO A 135 -4.96 0.71 -12.18
N LEU A 136 -3.92 -0.11 -12.41
CA LEU A 136 -3.32 -0.35 -13.73
C LEU A 136 -3.50 -1.79 -14.19
N VAL A 137 -3.25 -2.76 -13.28
CA VAL A 137 -3.29 -4.20 -13.56
C VAL A 137 -3.87 -4.94 -12.37
N GLY A 138 -4.52 -6.07 -12.63
CA GLY A 138 -5.11 -6.92 -11.60
C GLY A 138 -6.46 -6.43 -11.09
N LEU A 139 -7.26 -5.73 -11.93
CA LEU A 139 -8.55 -5.18 -11.54
C LEU A 139 -9.50 -6.23 -10.97
N GLU A 140 -9.57 -7.40 -11.60
CA GLU A 140 -10.45 -8.49 -11.14
C GLU A 140 -10.00 -9.07 -9.80
N VAL A 141 -8.68 -9.15 -9.58
CA VAL A 141 -8.10 -9.55 -8.29
C VAL A 141 -8.44 -8.52 -7.21
N MET A 142 -8.23 -7.23 -7.49
CA MET A 142 -8.61 -6.14 -6.59
C MET A 142 -10.10 -6.21 -6.27
N ARG A 143 -10.95 -6.41 -7.28
CA ARG A 143 -12.41 -6.50 -7.15
C ARG A 143 -12.80 -7.67 -6.25
N ALA A 144 -12.24 -8.85 -6.48
CA ALA A 144 -12.50 -10.05 -5.68
C ALA A 144 -12.10 -9.83 -4.21
N ARG A 145 -10.89 -9.32 -3.95
CA ARG A 145 -10.41 -9.01 -2.59
C ARG A 145 -11.29 -7.97 -1.88
N ARG A 146 -11.70 -6.92 -2.59
CA ARG A 146 -12.59 -5.88 -2.05
C ARG A 146 -14.00 -6.40 -1.78
N GLN A 147 -14.54 -7.27 -2.65
CA GLN A 147 -15.86 -7.86 -2.50
C GLN A 147 -15.91 -8.85 -1.33
N ALA A 148 -14.84 -9.61 -1.09
CA ALA A 148 -14.74 -10.51 0.06
C ALA A 148 -14.88 -9.77 1.41
N MET A 149 -14.43 -8.51 1.50
CA MET A 149 -14.63 -7.66 2.67
C MET A 149 -16.00 -6.97 2.72
N ARG A 150 -16.80 -7.10 1.67
CA ARG A 150 -18.10 -6.42 1.50
C ARG A 150 -19.14 -7.34 0.85
N PRO A 151 -19.40 -8.52 1.44
CA PRO A 151 -20.32 -9.48 0.85
C PRO A 151 -21.71 -8.87 0.68
N GLY A 152 -22.33 -9.14 -0.47
CA GLY A 152 -23.69 -8.65 -0.79
C GLY A 152 -23.79 -7.15 -1.15
N GLN A 153 -22.69 -6.38 -1.11
CA GLN A 153 -22.73 -4.98 -1.53
C GLN A 153 -22.52 -4.83 -3.04
N ARG A 154 -22.99 -3.69 -3.60
CA ARG A 154 -22.81 -3.35 -5.01
C ARG A 154 -21.31 -3.32 -5.36
N LEU A 155 -21.00 -3.77 -6.59
CA LEU A 155 -19.65 -3.69 -7.14
C LEU A 155 -19.16 -2.24 -7.19
N LEU A 156 -17.88 -2.05 -6.85
CA LEU A 156 -17.24 -0.75 -6.92
C LEU A 156 -16.78 -0.46 -8.35
N PRO A 157 -16.85 0.78 -8.81
CA PRO A 157 -16.17 1.20 -10.02
C PRO A 157 -14.63 1.09 -9.84
N ASP A 158 -13.91 0.96 -10.93
CA ASP A 158 -12.48 0.61 -10.92
C ASP A 158 -11.64 1.60 -10.13
N GLU A 159 -11.89 2.89 -10.31
CA GLU A 159 -11.17 3.97 -9.61
C GLU A 159 -11.40 3.95 -8.09
N ARG A 160 -12.42 3.23 -7.61
CA ARG A 160 -12.73 3.12 -6.17
C ARG A 160 -12.14 1.86 -5.52
N LEU A 161 -11.55 0.96 -6.29
CA LEU A 161 -11.00 -0.32 -5.79
C LEU A 161 -9.89 -0.10 -4.76
N ALA A 162 -9.00 0.86 -5.00
CA ALA A 162 -7.88 1.19 -4.11
C ALA A 162 -7.97 2.64 -3.56
N SER A 163 -9.19 3.17 -3.37
CA SER A 163 -9.45 4.53 -2.86
C SER A 163 -9.70 4.51 -1.35
N GLY A 164 -8.74 4.96 -0.58
CA GLY A 164 -8.66 4.90 0.88
C GLY A 164 -7.61 3.89 1.38
N PRO A 165 -6.96 4.13 2.55
CA PRO A 165 -5.79 3.37 2.98
C PRO A 165 -6.09 1.89 3.20
N GLY A 166 -7.20 1.56 3.87
CA GLY A 166 -7.62 0.17 4.02
C GLY A 166 -8.08 -0.47 2.71
N ALA A 167 -8.71 0.33 1.83
CA ALA A 167 -9.11 -0.12 0.49
C ALA A 167 -7.89 -0.49 -0.35
N LEU A 168 -6.86 0.36 -0.35
CA LEU A 168 -5.61 0.14 -1.05
C LEU A 168 -4.93 -1.14 -0.53
N ALA A 169 -4.71 -1.26 0.77
CA ALA A 169 -4.04 -2.42 1.33
C ALA A 169 -4.76 -3.73 0.98
N ILE A 170 -6.09 -3.77 1.11
CA ILE A 170 -6.90 -4.95 0.75
C ILE A 170 -6.79 -5.25 -0.75
N ALA A 171 -6.94 -4.24 -1.63
CA ALA A 171 -6.87 -4.43 -3.07
C ALA A 171 -5.52 -5.01 -3.51
N PHE A 172 -4.43 -4.53 -2.89
CA PHE A 172 -3.06 -5.01 -3.16
C PHE A 172 -2.70 -6.31 -2.41
N GLY A 173 -3.57 -6.84 -1.55
CA GLY A 173 -3.29 -8.03 -0.75
C GLY A 173 -2.27 -7.78 0.36
N ILE A 174 -2.09 -6.55 0.78
CA ILE A 174 -1.13 -6.19 1.83
C ILE A 174 -1.79 -6.38 3.20
N GLY A 175 -1.27 -7.31 3.99
CA GLY A 175 -1.71 -7.61 5.35
C GLY A 175 -0.62 -7.34 6.39
N LEU A 176 -0.90 -7.68 7.66
CA LEU A 176 0.03 -7.47 8.78
C LEU A 176 1.33 -8.27 8.64
N GLU A 177 1.30 -9.38 7.94
CA GLU A 177 2.45 -10.22 7.61
C GLU A 177 3.52 -9.50 6.78
N HIS A 178 3.12 -8.41 6.12
CA HIS A 178 4.03 -7.56 5.36
C HIS A 178 4.67 -6.44 6.20
N ASN A 179 4.39 -6.37 7.51
CA ASN A 179 5.05 -5.38 8.37
C ASN A 179 6.56 -5.64 8.47
N GLY A 180 7.36 -4.65 8.14
CA GLY A 180 8.83 -4.71 8.19
C GLY A 180 9.51 -5.28 6.94
N ILE A 181 8.76 -5.64 5.87
CA ILE A 181 9.41 -6.08 4.61
C ILE A 181 10.01 -4.89 3.87
N PRO A 182 11.10 -5.09 3.10
CA PRO A 182 11.62 -4.07 2.19
C PRO A 182 10.68 -3.87 1.00
N LEU A 183 10.56 -2.64 0.52
CA LEU A 183 9.68 -2.25 -0.60
C LEU A 183 10.46 -2.01 -1.91
N ASP A 184 11.60 -2.69 -2.07
CA ASP A 184 12.42 -2.71 -3.29
C ASP A 184 12.38 -4.06 -4.03
N ARG A 185 11.57 -5.02 -3.57
CA ARG A 185 11.49 -6.38 -4.09
C ARG A 185 10.14 -7.04 -3.78
N PRO A 186 9.82 -8.19 -4.42
CA PRO A 186 8.63 -8.96 -4.06
C PRO A 186 8.58 -9.31 -2.56
N PRO A 187 7.37 -9.44 -1.98
CA PRO A 187 6.07 -9.46 -2.68
C PRO A 187 5.50 -8.07 -3.00
N VAL A 188 6.05 -6.96 -2.45
CA VAL A 188 5.54 -5.59 -2.65
C VAL A 188 6.72 -4.66 -2.91
N TRP A 189 6.61 -3.83 -3.98
CA TRP A 189 7.65 -2.85 -4.27
C TRP A 189 7.08 -1.57 -4.88
N LEU A 190 7.92 -0.53 -4.86
CA LEU A 190 7.64 0.76 -5.49
C LEU A 190 8.60 0.97 -6.66
N GLN A 191 8.10 1.40 -7.81
CA GLN A 191 8.90 1.70 -8.99
C GLN A 191 8.54 3.06 -9.56
N PRO A 192 9.41 3.68 -10.38
CA PRO A 192 9.12 4.94 -11.05
C PRO A 192 7.86 4.86 -11.89
N GLY A 193 7.12 5.97 -11.93
CA GLY A 193 5.93 6.17 -12.75
C GLY A 193 5.95 7.55 -13.41
N GLY A 194 4.79 8.11 -13.67
CA GLY A 194 4.65 9.46 -14.24
C GLY A 194 4.68 10.56 -13.18
N THR A 195 5.05 11.79 -13.58
CA THR A 195 4.91 12.97 -12.71
C THR A 195 3.50 13.52 -12.83
N PRO A 196 2.76 13.71 -11.74
CA PRO A 196 1.44 14.33 -11.78
C PRO A 196 1.52 15.79 -12.25
N GLU A 197 0.56 16.24 -13.05
CA GLU A 197 0.49 17.63 -13.51
C GLU A 197 0.27 18.61 -12.36
N ARG A 198 -0.56 18.23 -11.39
CA ARG A 198 -0.91 19.08 -10.24
C ARG A 198 -1.09 18.26 -8.98
N VAL A 199 -0.37 18.67 -7.93
CA VAL A 199 -0.49 18.13 -6.57
C VAL A 199 -1.07 19.19 -5.65
N VAL A 200 -1.96 18.78 -4.74
CA VAL A 200 -2.58 19.65 -3.75
C VAL A 200 -2.28 19.11 -2.35
N SER A 201 -1.89 20.02 -1.45
CA SER A 201 -1.70 19.74 -0.03
C SER A 201 -2.99 20.06 0.74
N THR A 202 -3.43 19.14 1.58
CA THR A 202 -4.67 19.26 2.36
C THR A 202 -4.47 18.75 3.79
N PRO A 203 -5.40 19.03 4.72
CA PRO A 203 -5.40 18.37 6.02
C PRO A 203 -5.49 16.84 5.89
N ARG A 204 -4.83 16.13 6.80
CA ARG A 204 -4.90 14.66 6.90
C ARG A 204 -6.30 14.23 7.35
N ILE A 205 -6.73 13.05 6.93
CA ILE A 205 -8.08 12.51 7.21
C ILE A 205 -8.04 11.58 8.43
N GLY A 206 -9.07 11.71 9.29
CA GLY A 206 -9.29 10.80 10.42
C GLY A 206 -8.38 11.07 11.63
N ILE A 207 -7.70 12.20 11.67
CA ILE A 207 -6.88 12.64 12.80
C ILE A 207 -7.64 13.65 13.68
N SER A 208 -7.34 13.65 14.99
CA SER A 208 -7.91 14.59 15.97
C SER A 208 -6.92 15.68 16.41
N ARG A 209 -5.65 15.56 16.04
CA ARG A 209 -4.57 16.49 16.39
C ARG A 209 -3.74 16.80 15.15
N GLY A 210 -3.09 17.96 15.10
CA GLY A 210 -2.25 18.36 13.96
C GLY A 210 -3.04 18.59 12.66
N GLN A 211 -4.35 18.90 12.74
CA GLN A 211 -5.22 19.13 11.59
C GLN A 211 -4.81 20.35 10.77
N HIS A 212 -4.11 21.31 11.36
CA HIS A 212 -3.57 22.49 10.67
C HIS A 212 -2.38 22.18 9.78
N LEU A 213 -1.75 20.99 9.93
CA LEU A 213 -0.66 20.54 9.08
C LEU A 213 -1.22 19.96 7.78
N LEU A 214 -0.92 20.59 6.65
CA LEU A 214 -1.37 20.18 5.33
C LEU A 214 -0.50 19.04 4.78
N TRP A 215 -0.41 17.94 5.51
CA TRP A 215 0.49 16.81 5.24
C TRP A 215 -0.19 15.64 4.53
N ARG A 216 -1.32 15.87 3.90
CA ARG A 216 -1.93 14.97 2.93
C ARG A 216 -1.73 15.56 1.55
N PHE A 217 -1.15 14.77 0.67
CA PHE A 217 -0.86 15.15 -0.72
C PHE A 217 -1.72 14.30 -1.65
N VAL A 218 -2.35 14.96 -2.61
CA VAL A 218 -3.25 14.31 -3.59
C VAL A 218 -2.96 14.82 -4.99
N VAL A 219 -3.11 13.93 -5.98
CA VAL A 219 -3.21 14.35 -7.37
C VAL A 219 -4.55 15.04 -7.55
N ALA A 220 -4.52 16.30 -8.01
CA ALA A 220 -5.72 17.12 -8.08
C ALA A 220 -6.78 16.50 -8.98
N ASP A 221 -8.03 16.54 -8.53
CA ASP A 221 -9.22 16.09 -9.25
C ASP A 221 -9.21 14.63 -9.71
N HIS A 222 -8.26 13.82 -9.23
CA HIS A 222 -8.15 12.41 -9.63
C HIS A 222 -9.28 11.58 -9.00
N PRO A 223 -10.03 10.74 -9.78
CA PRO A 223 -11.20 10.02 -9.30
C PRO A 223 -10.89 8.95 -8.22
N ALA A 224 -9.67 8.44 -8.17
CA ALA A 224 -9.24 7.47 -7.17
C ALA A 224 -8.83 8.10 -5.82
N VAL A 225 -8.84 9.41 -5.67
CA VAL A 225 -8.63 10.10 -4.38
C VAL A 225 -9.81 9.76 -3.44
N SER A 226 -9.49 9.36 -2.19
CA SER A 226 -10.45 8.69 -1.28
C SER A 226 -11.58 9.60 -0.78
N ARG A 227 -11.28 10.84 -0.46
CA ARG A 227 -12.25 11.90 -0.13
C ARG A 227 -11.78 13.18 -0.80
N ARG A 228 -12.67 13.82 -1.50
CA ARG A 228 -12.47 15.19 -1.92
C ARG A 228 -12.62 16.03 -0.65
N GLY A 229 -11.50 16.50 -0.07
CA GLY A 229 -11.57 17.61 0.85
C GLY A 229 -12.25 18.76 0.11
N HIS A 230 -13.22 19.44 0.73
CA HIS A 230 -13.65 20.73 0.22
C HIS A 230 -12.40 21.61 0.20
N VAL A 231 -11.88 21.86 -0.98
CA VAL A 231 -10.94 22.94 -1.24
C VAL A 231 -11.86 24.12 -1.56
N GLU A 232 -12.08 24.97 -0.56
CA GLU A 232 -12.62 26.31 -0.81
C GLU A 232 -11.55 27.17 -1.48
#